data_a462fe26622a627636f26c2820391623
#
_entry.id   a462fe26622a627636f26c2820391623
#
_cell.length_a   1.000
_cell.length_b   1.000
_cell.length_c   1.000
_cell.angle_alpha   90.00
_cell.angle_beta   90.00
_cell.angle_gamma   90.00
#
_symmetry.space_group_name_H-M   'P 1'
#
loop_
_entity.id
_entity.type
_entity.pdbx_description
1 polymer ?
#
loop_
_entity_poly.entity_id
_entity_poly.type
_entity_poly.pdbx_seq_one_letter_code
_entity_poly.pdbx_strand_id
1 'polypeptide(L)'
;MPEKPVLEGAFAVSPDGKPYLIGSRCQKCGLVAFPRRAVCPSCLAQEMQETHLGPRGKIETFTIARAAPPGFQAPYVVAQVQLDKGPRIFSQISAKPEDVSLGQEVELEVGPIAHDDQGNTLIGYKFRPI
;
A
#
# COMPACT_ATOMS: atom_id res chain seq x y z
N MET A 1 20.87 10.04 4.80
CA MET A 1 20.64 9.87 3.37
C MET A 1 19.28 10.48 3.01
N PRO A 2 19.15 11.06 1.81
CA PRO A 2 17.88 11.65 1.43
C PRO A 2 16.76 10.61 1.41
N GLU A 3 15.58 11.03 1.77
CA GLU A 3 14.39 10.20 1.72
C GLU A 3 13.54 10.58 0.52
N LYS A 4 12.93 9.58 -0.11
CA LYS A 4 12.21 9.77 -1.35
C LYS A 4 11.00 8.82 -1.38
N PRO A 5 9.77 9.32 -1.64
CA PRO A 5 8.62 8.42 -1.72
C PRO A 5 8.72 7.54 -2.97
N VAL A 6 8.35 6.26 -2.81
CA VAL A 6 8.34 5.31 -3.92
C VAL A 6 7.26 5.69 -4.92
N LEU A 7 6.12 6.18 -4.43
CA LEU A 7 5.00 6.59 -5.27
C LEU A 7 4.43 7.87 -4.67
N GLU A 8 4.72 9.00 -5.31
CA GLU A 8 4.27 10.30 -4.83
C GLU A 8 2.75 10.41 -4.85
N GLY A 9 2.20 11.01 -3.77
CA GLY A 9 0.78 11.23 -3.66
C GLY A 9 -0.04 9.98 -3.34
N ALA A 10 0.62 8.84 -3.06
CA ALA A 10 -0.09 7.59 -2.77
C ALA A 10 -0.37 7.40 -1.28
N PHE A 11 0.43 8.03 -0.42
CA PHE A 11 0.30 7.88 1.03
C PHE A 11 0.76 9.14 1.73
N ALA A 12 0.32 9.28 2.99
CA ALA A 12 0.75 10.38 3.84
C ALA A 12 0.61 9.97 5.30
N VAL A 13 1.14 10.81 6.18
CA VAL A 13 1.03 10.62 7.62
C VAL A 13 0.31 11.86 8.18
N SER A 14 -0.75 11.62 8.96
CA SER A 14 -1.52 12.72 9.56
C SER A 14 -0.72 13.40 10.67
N PRO A 15 -1.14 14.61 11.12
CA PRO A 15 -0.41 15.31 12.18
C PRO A 15 -0.28 14.53 13.49
N ASP A 16 -1.18 13.59 13.76
CA ASP A 16 -1.12 12.74 14.94
C ASP A 16 -0.27 11.47 14.74
N GLY A 17 0.42 11.38 13.60
CA GLY A 17 1.35 10.27 13.33
C GLY A 17 0.73 9.03 12.70
N LYS A 18 -0.55 9.08 12.32
CA LYS A 18 -1.23 7.93 11.73
C LYS A 18 -1.09 7.92 10.22
N PRO A 19 -0.59 6.81 9.63
CA PRO A 19 -0.48 6.73 8.18
C PRO A 19 -1.82 6.45 7.52
N TYR A 20 -1.96 6.92 6.29
CA TYR A 20 -3.13 6.60 5.46
C TYR A 20 -2.72 6.56 3.99
N LEU A 21 -3.50 5.81 3.21
CA LEU A 21 -3.34 5.76 1.77
C LEU A 21 -4.25 6.78 1.10
N ILE A 22 -3.84 7.26 -0.05
CA ILE A 22 -4.60 8.26 -0.80
C ILE A 22 -5.10 7.61 -2.09
N GLY A 23 -6.41 7.42 -2.18
CA GLY A 23 -7.05 6.86 -3.35
C GLY A 23 -8.04 7.83 -3.96
N SER A 24 -8.87 7.34 -4.87
CA SER A 24 -9.91 8.11 -5.53
C SER A 24 -11.25 7.42 -5.41
N ARG A 25 -12.29 8.22 -5.24
CA ARG A 25 -13.67 7.73 -5.21
C ARG A 25 -14.46 8.36 -6.35
N CYS A 26 -15.11 7.52 -7.14
CA CYS A 26 -15.97 8.00 -8.22
C CYS A 26 -17.25 8.61 -7.66
N GLN A 27 -17.55 9.85 -8.06
CA GLN A 27 -18.75 10.54 -7.60
C GLN A 27 -20.01 10.03 -8.28
N LYS A 28 -19.88 9.28 -9.39
CA LYS A 28 -21.03 8.71 -10.10
C LYS A 28 -21.38 7.31 -9.64
N CYS A 29 -20.42 6.38 -9.65
CA CYS A 29 -20.71 4.99 -9.31
C CYS A 29 -20.24 4.57 -7.92
N GLY A 30 -19.47 5.41 -7.22
CA GLY A 30 -19.00 5.13 -5.88
C GLY A 30 -17.78 4.23 -5.79
N LEU A 31 -17.21 3.81 -6.92
CA LEU A 31 -16.03 2.95 -6.91
C LEU A 31 -14.86 3.67 -6.25
N VAL A 32 -14.15 2.95 -5.39
CA VAL A 32 -12.92 3.45 -4.75
C VAL A 32 -11.74 2.73 -5.40
N ALA A 33 -10.77 3.51 -5.85
CA ALA A 33 -9.57 2.99 -6.52
C ALA A 33 -8.31 3.45 -5.82
N PHE A 34 -7.28 2.60 -5.87
CA PHE A 34 -5.94 2.91 -5.39
C PHE A 34 -4.93 2.31 -6.38
N PRO A 35 -3.90 3.06 -6.76
CA PRO A 35 -3.64 4.48 -6.49
C PRO A 35 -4.68 5.41 -7.12
N ARG A 36 -4.54 6.71 -6.87
CA ARG A 36 -5.47 7.71 -7.40
C ARG A 36 -5.58 7.63 -8.92
N ARG A 37 -6.80 7.83 -9.41
CA ARG A 37 -7.06 7.83 -10.85
C ARG A 37 -7.88 9.06 -11.23
N ALA A 38 -7.58 9.60 -12.42
CA ALA A 38 -8.34 10.73 -12.95
C ALA A 38 -9.65 10.28 -13.60
N VAL A 39 -9.72 9.03 -14.05
CA VAL A 39 -10.89 8.45 -14.71
C VAL A 39 -11.25 7.16 -14.00
N CYS A 40 -12.54 6.98 -13.74
CA CYS A 40 -13.02 5.76 -13.09
C CYS A 40 -12.81 4.55 -14.01
N PRO A 41 -12.15 3.49 -13.51
CA PRO A 41 -11.92 2.29 -14.33
C PRO A 41 -13.20 1.48 -14.61
N SER A 42 -14.28 1.76 -13.88
CA SER A 42 -15.54 1.04 -14.07
C SER A 42 -16.50 1.78 -14.99
N CYS A 43 -16.82 3.05 -14.71
CA CYS A 43 -17.83 3.77 -15.47
C CYS A 43 -17.26 4.86 -16.37
N LEU A 44 -15.93 5.04 -16.38
CA LEU A 44 -15.20 6.01 -17.20
C LEU A 44 -15.53 7.47 -16.89
N ALA A 45 -16.16 7.75 -15.75
CA ALA A 45 -16.44 9.12 -15.33
C ALA A 45 -15.15 9.83 -14.94
N GLN A 46 -15.11 11.14 -15.11
CA GLN A 46 -13.97 11.98 -14.75
C GLN A 46 -14.16 12.67 -13.40
N GLU A 47 -15.27 12.41 -12.73
CA GLU A 47 -15.59 12.99 -11.43
C GLU A 47 -15.02 12.12 -10.31
N MET A 48 -13.69 12.11 -10.21
CA MET A 48 -12.96 11.38 -9.18
C MET A 48 -12.52 12.34 -8.09
N GLN A 49 -12.81 11.97 -6.84
CA GLN A 49 -12.44 12.77 -5.67
C GLN A 49 -11.44 12.01 -4.82
N GLU A 50 -10.44 12.73 -4.29
CA GLU A 50 -9.48 12.14 -3.38
C GLU A 50 -10.17 11.61 -2.12
N THR A 51 -9.76 10.41 -1.71
CA THR A 51 -10.29 9.80 -0.48
C THR A 51 -9.14 9.15 0.28
N HIS A 52 -9.24 9.12 1.60
CA HIS A 52 -8.23 8.53 2.46
C HIS A 52 -8.64 7.11 2.82
N LEU A 53 -7.67 6.19 2.75
CA LEU A 53 -7.90 4.75 2.92
C LEU A 53 -7.04 4.19 4.03
N GLY A 54 -7.46 3.06 4.57
CA GLY A 54 -6.74 2.36 5.63
C GLY A 54 -7.29 2.71 6.99
N PRO A 55 -6.55 2.42 8.06
CA PRO A 55 -5.24 1.76 8.08
C PRO A 55 -5.29 0.23 8.18
N ARG A 56 -6.46 -0.38 8.34
CA ARG A 56 -6.58 -1.82 8.63
C ARG A 56 -7.17 -2.61 7.48
N GLY A 57 -6.75 -3.87 7.38
CA GLY A 57 -7.29 -4.80 6.42
C GLY A 57 -6.93 -6.22 6.80
N LYS A 58 -7.24 -7.14 5.88
CA LYS A 58 -6.96 -8.56 6.04
C LYS A 58 -6.24 -9.10 4.81
N ILE A 59 -5.33 -10.05 5.04
CA ILE A 59 -4.62 -10.71 3.95
C ILE A 59 -5.58 -11.67 3.26
N GLU A 60 -5.87 -11.42 1.98
CA GLU A 60 -6.68 -12.33 1.16
C GLU A 60 -5.82 -13.39 0.48
N THR A 61 -4.69 -12.99 -0.09
CA THR A 61 -3.72 -13.90 -0.69
C THR A 61 -2.33 -13.36 -0.42
N PHE A 62 -1.33 -14.25 -0.45
CA PHE A 62 0.05 -13.80 -0.32
C PHE A 62 0.97 -14.72 -1.10
N THR A 63 2.16 -14.19 -1.41
CA THR A 63 3.23 -14.91 -2.08
C THR A 63 4.54 -14.55 -1.40
N ILE A 64 5.44 -15.52 -1.33
CA ILE A 64 6.78 -15.29 -0.81
C ILE A 64 7.71 -15.10 -2.00
N ALA A 65 8.27 -13.91 -2.13
CA ALA A 65 9.23 -13.59 -3.19
C ALA A 65 10.62 -13.98 -2.70
N ARG A 66 11.24 -14.92 -3.39
CA ARG A 66 12.55 -15.47 -3.00
C ARG A 66 13.70 -14.80 -3.73
N ALA A 67 13.40 -14.01 -4.76
CA ALA A 67 14.36 -13.17 -5.47
C ALA A 67 13.86 -11.73 -5.44
N ALA A 68 14.77 -10.78 -5.34
CA ALA A 68 14.39 -9.39 -5.20
C ALA A 68 15.15 -8.52 -6.20
N PRO A 69 14.53 -7.43 -6.69
CA PRO A 69 15.24 -6.43 -7.47
C PRO A 69 16.33 -5.77 -6.62
N PRO A 70 17.31 -5.09 -7.26
CA PRO A 70 18.29 -4.33 -6.50
C PRO A 70 17.64 -3.35 -5.53
N GLY A 71 18.18 -3.28 -4.31
CA GLY A 71 17.66 -2.40 -3.26
C GLY A 71 16.64 -3.06 -2.33
N PHE A 72 16.16 -4.26 -2.65
CA PHE A 72 15.22 -5.00 -1.80
C PHE A 72 15.89 -6.24 -1.23
N GLN A 73 15.44 -6.65 -0.06
CA GLN A 73 15.95 -7.85 0.60
C GLN A 73 14.98 -9.02 0.39
N ALA A 74 15.51 -10.15 -0.06
CA ALA A 74 14.75 -11.39 -0.21
C ALA A 74 15.13 -12.37 0.91
N PRO A 75 14.24 -13.29 1.33
CA PRO A 75 12.85 -13.37 0.88
C PRO A 75 11.97 -12.30 1.51
N TYR A 76 10.93 -11.92 0.80
CA TYR A 76 9.94 -10.99 1.36
C TYR A 76 8.53 -11.45 0.97
N VAL A 77 7.55 -10.96 1.72
CA VAL A 77 6.15 -11.34 1.51
C VAL A 77 5.43 -10.21 0.81
N VAL A 78 4.72 -10.54 -0.26
CA VAL A 78 3.78 -9.62 -0.91
C VAL A 78 2.38 -10.22 -0.82
N ALA A 79 1.39 -9.38 -0.59
CA ALA A 79 0.04 -9.85 -0.35
C ALA A 79 -0.99 -8.93 -0.96
N GLN A 80 -2.16 -9.48 -1.24
CA GLN A 80 -3.34 -8.67 -1.50
C GLN A 80 -4.06 -8.47 -0.18
N VAL A 81 -4.18 -7.22 0.22
CA VAL A 81 -4.82 -6.83 1.47
C VAL A 81 -6.16 -6.22 1.15
N GLN A 82 -7.24 -6.80 1.68
CA GLN A 82 -8.57 -6.22 1.57
C GLN A 82 -8.73 -5.22 2.70
N LEU A 83 -8.79 -3.94 2.36
CA LEU A 83 -9.03 -2.91 3.37
C LEU A 83 -10.45 -3.03 3.92
N ASP A 84 -10.64 -2.65 5.18
CA ASP A 84 -11.92 -2.82 5.87
C ASP A 84 -13.08 -2.11 5.15
N LYS A 85 -12.81 -0.94 4.58
CA LYS A 85 -13.83 -0.16 3.86
C LYS A 85 -13.27 0.40 2.56
N GLY A 86 -12.51 -0.41 1.84
CA GLY A 86 -11.87 0.10 0.66
C GLY A 86 -11.50 -0.99 -0.33
N PRO A 87 -10.68 -0.64 -1.30
CA PRO A 87 -10.27 -1.59 -2.33
C PRO A 87 -9.26 -2.59 -1.80
N ARG A 88 -8.95 -3.56 -2.64
CA ARG A 88 -7.84 -4.49 -2.42
C ARG A 88 -6.54 -3.80 -2.79
N ILE A 89 -5.54 -3.92 -1.92
CA ILE A 89 -4.24 -3.27 -2.10
C ILE A 89 -3.18 -4.36 -2.22
N PHE A 90 -2.32 -4.26 -3.24
CA PHE A 90 -1.15 -5.12 -3.35
C PHE A 90 0.00 -4.46 -2.60
N SER A 91 0.57 -5.15 -1.62
CA SER A 91 1.56 -4.54 -0.75
C SER A 91 2.51 -5.57 -0.18
N GLN A 92 3.68 -5.11 0.22
CA GLN A 92 4.64 -5.90 0.99
C GLN A 92 4.14 -6.02 2.43
N ILE A 93 4.38 -7.17 3.02
CA ILE A 93 4.04 -7.44 4.42
C ILE A 93 5.33 -7.45 5.25
N SER A 94 5.32 -6.70 6.34
CA SER A 94 6.47 -6.55 7.23
C SER A 94 6.48 -7.69 8.26
N ALA A 95 6.71 -8.90 7.79
CA ALA A 95 6.74 -10.10 8.62
C ALA A 95 7.59 -11.17 7.96
N LYS A 96 8.02 -12.16 8.73
CA LYS A 96 8.71 -13.32 8.19
C LYS A 96 7.72 -14.20 7.43
N PRO A 97 8.17 -14.92 6.38
CA PRO A 97 7.26 -15.78 5.62
C PRO A 97 6.47 -16.77 6.46
N GLU A 98 7.08 -17.32 7.50
CA GLU A 98 6.43 -18.30 8.39
C GLU A 98 5.37 -17.67 9.32
N ASP A 99 5.35 -16.35 9.42
CA ASP A 99 4.43 -15.64 10.34
C ASP A 99 3.22 -15.06 9.61
N VAL A 100 3.05 -15.35 8.32
CA VAL A 100 1.96 -14.81 7.51
C VAL A 100 0.93 -15.90 7.24
N SER A 101 -0.35 -15.54 7.36
CA SER A 101 -1.44 -16.48 7.09
C SER A 101 -2.62 -15.77 6.43
N LEU A 102 -3.44 -16.57 5.74
CA LEU A 102 -4.66 -16.05 5.12
C LEU A 102 -5.65 -15.59 6.18
N GLY A 103 -6.32 -14.47 5.94
CA GLY A 103 -7.29 -13.90 6.86
C GLY A 103 -6.68 -13.13 8.02
N GLN A 104 -5.35 -13.03 8.07
CA GLN A 104 -4.66 -12.32 9.14
C GLN A 104 -4.93 -10.83 9.07
N GLU A 105 -5.21 -10.23 10.21
CA GLU A 105 -5.39 -8.78 10.30
C GLU A 105 -4.06 -8.07 10.24
N VAL A 106 -4.00 -7.01 9.45
CA VAL A 106 -2.79 -6.22 9.24
C VAL A 106 -3.13 -4.74 9.33
N GLU A 107 -2.09 -3.95 9.60
CA GLU A 107 -2.22 -2.51 9.74
C GLU A 107 -1.17 -1.82 8.87
N LEU A 108 -1.56 -0.72 8.26
CA LEU A 108 -0.69 0.08 7.41
C LEU A 108 0.45 0.71 8.21
N GLU A 109 1.65 0.66 7.64
CA GLU A 109 2.79 1.44 8.14
C GLU A 109 3.49 2.12 6.96
N VAL A 110 4.11 3.26 7.24
CA VAL A 110 4.87 4.03 6.25
C VAL A 110 6.29 4.15 6.78
N GLY A 111 7.26 3.85 5.91
CA GLY A 111 8.65 3.92 6.29
C GLY A 111 9.57 3.45 5.18
N PRO A 112 10.86 3.28 5.49
CA PRO A 112 11.83 2.83 4.49
C PRO A 112 11.50 1.42 4.01
N ILE A 113 11.50 1.22 2.69
CA ILE A 113 11.25 -0.10 2.09
C ILE A 113 12.42 -0.57 1.24
N ALA A 114 13.25 0.33 0.74
CA ALA A 114 14.38 -0.02 -0.13
C ALA A 114 15.34 1.16 -0.25
N HIS A 115 16.42 0.94 -0.98
CA HIS A 115 17.36 2.00 -1.35
C HIS A 115 17.54 1.99 -2.86
N ASP A 116 17.67 3.15 -3.47
CA ASP A 116 17.97 3.21 -4.90
C ASP A 116 19.48 3.14 -5.11
N ASP A 117 19.91 3.13 -6.37
CA ASP A 117 21.33 3.03 -6.74
C ASP A 117 22.10 4.34 -6.53
N GLN A 118 21.40 5.42 -6.18
CA GLN A 118 22.00 6.72 -5.88
C GLN A 118 22.12 6.97 -4.39
N GLY A 119 21.79 5.96 -3.55
CA GLY A 119 21.89 6.07 -2.11
C GLY A 119 20.70 6.72 -1.44
N ASN A 120 19.62 7.01 -2.15
CA ASN A 120 18.39 7.53 -1.54
C ASN A 120 17.64 6.42 -0.82
N THR A 121 17.08 6.74 0.34
CA THR A 121 16.17 5.84 1.04
C THR A 121 14.78 5.98 0.43
N LEU A 122 14.22 4.88 -0.07
CA LEU A 122 12.89 4.88 -0.66
C LEU A 122 11.87 4.64 0.44
N ILE A 123 10.94 5.59 0.57
CA ILE A 123 9.88 5.54 1.55
C ILE A 123 8.62 5.04 0.87
N GLY A 124 7.98 4.06 1.45
CA GLY A 124 6.75 3.51 0.91
C GLY A 124 5.82 3.03 2.01
N TYR A 125 4.74 2.43 1.57
CA TYR A 125 3.77 1.83 2.47
C TYR A 125 3.94 0.32 2.46
N LYS A 126 3.64 -0.29 3.57
CA LYS A 126 3.53 -1.73 3.72
C LYS A 126 2.59 -2.02 4.87
N PHE A 127 2.24 -3.27 5.05
CA PHE A 127 1.36 -3.67 6.13
C PHE A 127 2.10 -4.60 7.07
N ARG A 128 1.74 -4.54 8.33
CA ARG A 128 2.31 -5.40 9.36
C ARG A 128 1.19 -6.14 10.08
N PRO A 129 1.44 -7.36 10.55
CA PRO A 129 0.46 -8.07 11.39
C PRO A 129 0.13 -7.29 12.66
N ILE A 130 -1.11 -7.32 13.04
CA ILE A 130 -1.57 -6.72 14.29
C ILE A 130 -1.35 -7.70 15.43
#